data_805572203ed731ce43937b193d26d1c4
#
_entry.id   805572203ed731ce43937b193d26d1c4
#
_cell.length_a   1.000
_cell.length_b   1.000
_cell.length_c   1.000
_cell.angle_alpha   90.00
_cell.angle_beta   90.00
_cell.angle_gamma   90.00
#
_symmetry.space_group_name_H-M   'P 1'
#
loop_
_entity.id
_entity.type
_entity.pdbx_description
1 polymer ?
#
loop_
_entity_poly.entity_id
_entity_poly.type
_entity_poly.pdbx_seq_one_letter_code
_entity_poly.pdbx_strand_id
1 'polypeptide(L)' 'NPFNPTTTIQFSVSTMTIASLVIYDISGKRVETLVHGDFESGEHEVIWNALNHSSGIYFVELMAGENRGVQKLILLK' A
#
# COMPACT_ATOMS: atom_id res chain seq x y z
N ASN A 1 -19.73 -2.33 -16.34
CA ASN A 1 -19.17 -2.35 -15.60
C ASN A 1 -18.27 -1.73 -15.06
N PRO A 2 -18.49 -1.02 -14.49
CA PRO A 2 -17.49 -0.36 -13.99
C PRO A 2 -16.76 -1.10 -13.06
N PHE A 3 -15.51 -1.05 -13.11
CA PHE A 3 -14.80 -1.59 -12.08
C PHE A 3 -14.16 -0.48 -11.38
N ASN A 4 -13.87 -0.72 -10.14
CA ASN A 4 -13.35 0.31 -9.27
C ASN A 4 -11.84 0.17 -9.21
N PRO A 5 -11.09 1.14 -9.69
CA PRO A 5 -9.63 1.04 -9.68
C PRO A 5 -9.04 1.30 -8.30
N THR A 6 -9.86 1.49 -7.27
CA THR A 6 -9.32 1.71 -5.94
C THR A 6 -9.30 0.42 -5.16
N THR A 7 -8.35 0.32 -4.24
CA THR A 7 -8.30 -0.79 -3.30
C THR A 7 -7.96 -0.25 -1.93
N THR A 8 -8.48 -0.89 -0.89
CA THR A 8 -8.23 -0.49 0.49
C THR A 8 -7.13 -1.38 1.05
N ILE A 9 -6.10 -0.77 1.60
CA ILE A 9 -4.99 -1.47 2.21
C ILE A 9 -5.12 -1.28 3.71
N GLN A 10 -5.22 -2.39 4.45
CA GLN A 10 -5.35 -2.36 5.90
C GLN A 10 -4.04 -2.79 6.52
N PHE A 11 -3.64 -2.10 7.57
CA PHE A 11 -2.45 -2.49 8.31
C PHE A 11 -2.60 -2.07 9.76
N SER A 12 -1.79 -2.65 10.61
CA SER A 12 -1.81 -2.30 12.02
C SER A 12 -0.39 -2.06 12.50
N VAL A 13 -0.26 -1.18 13.49
CA VAL A 13 1.01 -0.94 14.15
C VAL A 13 0.82 -1.19 15.64
N SER A 14 1.81 -1.80 16.28
CA SER A 14 1.69 -2.17 17.69
C SER A 14 2.03 -1.02 18.62
N THR A 15 2.86 -0.08 18.17
CA THR A 15 3.20 1.11 18.95
C THR A 15 3.24 2.28 17.98
N MET A 16 3.12 3.49 18.52
CA MET A 16 3.24 4.67 17.68
C MET A 16 4.61 4.68 17.02
N THR A 17 4.62 4.85 15.69
CA THR A 17 5.86 4.79 14.94
C THR A 17 5.71 5.52 13.62
N ILE A 18 6.81 5.78 12.97
CA ILE A 18 6.79 6.27 11.60
C ILE A 18 6.57 5.08 10.69
N ALA A 19 5.58 5.18 9.83
CA ALA A 19 5.25 4.11 8.90
C ALA A 19 5.12 4.64 7.49
N SER A 20 5.37 3.78 6.52
CA SER A 20 5.20 4.12 5.12
C SER A 20 4.61 2.95 4.36
N LEU A 21 3.82 3.27 3.34
CA LEU A 21 3.30 2.28 2.40
C LEU A 21 3.75 2.69 1.01
N VAL A 22 4.42 1.80 0.32
CA VAL A 22 4.96 2.06 -1.00
C VAL A 22 4.49 0.97 -1.95
N ILE A 23 4.05 1.37 -3.15
CA ILE A 23 3.60 0.44 -4.16
C ILE A 23 4.74 0.21 -5.15
N TYR A 24 4.99 -1.06 -5.47
CA TYR A 24 5.97 -1.46 -6.47
C TYR A 24 5.28 -2.25 -7.57
N ASP A 25 5.80 -2.17 -8.78
CA ASP A 25 5.30 -3.00 -9.87
C ASP A 25 6.02 -4.35 -9.86
N ILE A 26 5.67 -5.20 -10.84
CA ILE A 26 6.19 -6.56 -10.85
C ILE A 26 7.70 -6.61 -11.11
N SER A 27 8.27 -5.55 -11.66
CA SER A 27 9.72 -5.51 -11.88
C SER A 27 10.46 -4.99 -10.65
N GLY A 28 9.73 -4.60 -9.60
CA GLY A 28 10.35 -4.07 -8.39
C GLY A 28 10.55 -2.57 -8.42
N LYS A 29 10.01 -1.90 -9.43
CA LYS A 29 10.17 -0.45 -9.53
C LYS A 29 9.11 0.23 -8.68
N ARG A 30 9.51 1.26 -7.94
CA ARG A 30 8.55 2.01 -7.12
C ARG A 30 7.59 2.77 -8.02
N VAL A 31 6.30 2.58 -7.76
CA VAL A 31 5.25 3.21 -8.52
C VAL A 31 4.73 4.44 -7.80
N GLU A 32 4.53 4.31 -6.49
CA GLU A 32 3.89 5.39 -5.74
C GLU A 32 4.14 5.19 -4.25
N THR A 33 4.33 6.28 -3.52
CA THR A 33 4.33 6.24 -2.05
C THR A 33 2.97 6.70 -1.59
N LEU A 34 2.22 5.82 -0.93
CA LEU A 34 0.87 6.13 -0.51
C LEU A 34 0.83 6.99 0.75
N VAL A 35 1.61 6.62 1.75
CA VAL A 35 1.67 7.37 3.00
C VAL A 35 3.07 7.28 3.56
N HIS A 36 3.45 8.29 4.31
CA HIS A 36 4.70 8.33 5.06
C HIS A 36 4.50 9.31 6.19
N GLY A 37 4.58 8.85 7.42
CA GLY A 37 4.40 9.73 8.56
C GLY A 37 4.16 8.95 9.83
N ASP A 38 3.73 9.66 10.86
CA ASP A 38 3.49 9.09 12.17
C ASP A 38 2.13 8.43 12.21
N PHE A 39 2.09 7.22 12.79
CA PHE A 39 0.85 6.50 13.00
C PHE A 39 0.78 6.05 14.44
N GLU A 40 -0.41 6.21 15.05
CA GLU A 40 -0.64 5.72 16.39
C GLU A 40 -0.87 4.21 16.35
N SER A 41 -0.69 3.56 17.49
CA SER A 41 -0.94 2.12 17.56
C SER A 41 -2.39 1.84 17.21
N GLY A 42 -2.64 0.69 16.59
CA GLY A 42 -3.97 0.29 16.20
C GLY A 42 -4.04 -0.01 14.71
N GLU A 43 -5.27 -0.07 14.21
CA GLU A 43 -5.53 -0.43 12.83
C GLU A 43 -5.75 0.81 11.99
N HIS A 44 -5.25 0.75 10.76
CA HIS A 44 -5.33 1.87 9.83
C HIS A 44 -5.72 1.37 8.46
N GLU A 45 -6.32 2.26 7.67
CA GLU A 45 -6.69 1.96 6.29
C GLU A 45 -6.18 3.07 5.40
N VAL A 46 -5.68 2.68 4.23
CA VAL A 46 -5.25 3.61 3.20
C VAL A 46 -5.84 3.15 1.88
N ILE A 47 -6.38 4.07 1.11
CA ILE A 47 -6.97 3.76 -0.17
C ILE A 47 -5.96 4.09 -1.27
N TRP A 48 -5.70 3.11 -2.14
CA TRP A 48 -4.88 3.32 -3.32
C TRP A 48 -5.78 3.49 -4.53
N ASN A 49 -5.68 4.65 -5.17
CA ASN A 49 -6.40 4.91 -6.41
C ASN A 49 -5.45 4.64 -7.55
N ALA A 50 -5.67 3.54 -8.25
CA ALA A 50 -4.79 3.09 -9.31
C ALA A 50 -5.32 3.45 -10.69
N LEU A 51 -6.10 4.50 -10.79
CA LEU A 51 -6.74 4.89 -12.05
C LEU A 51 -5.74 5.07 -13.18
N ASN A 52 -4.58 5.62 -12.87
CA ASN A 52 -3.58 5.92 -13.90
C ASN A 52 -2.56 4.81 -14.09
N HIS A 53 -2.82 3.63 -13.53
CA HIS A 53 -1.89 2.50 -13.63
C HIS A 53 -2.54 1.39 -14.43
N SER A 54 -1.71 0.61 -15.11
CA SER A 54 -2.22 -0.49 -15.94
C SER A 54 -2.57 -1.69 -15.08
N SER A 55 -3.44 -2.55 -15.61
CA SER A 55 -3.75 -3.82 -14.96
C SER A 55 -2.48 -4.63 -14.80
N GLY A 56 -2.40 -5.36 -13.71
CA GLY A 56 -1.24 -6.21 -13.46
C GLY A 56 -1.06 -6.49 -11.99
N ILE A 57 0.10 -7.04 -11.67
CA ILE A 57 0.45 -7.38 -10.31
C ILE A 57 1.31 -6.27 -9.72
N TYR A 58 0.96 -5.90 -8.49
CA TYR A 58 1.69 -4.88 -7.75
C TYR A 58 1.97 -5.41 -6.36
N PHE A 59 2.91 -4.78 -5.68
CA PHE A 59 3.25 -5.14 -4.31
C PHE A 59 3.19 -3.89 -3.46
N VAL A 60 2.58 -4.00 -2.28
CA VAL A 60 2.60 -2.92 -1.32
C VAL A 60 3.55 -3.32 -0.20
N GLU A 61 4.50 -2.45 0.10
CA GLU A 61 5.45 -2.68 1.17
C GLU A 61 5.11 -1.75 2.32
N LEU A 62 4.92 -2.34 3.49
CA LEU A 62 4.72 -1.60 4.72
C LEU A 62 6.02 -1.60 5.50
N MET A 63 6.50 -0.42 5.85
CA MET A 63 7.61 -0.27 6.76
C MET A 63 7.09 0.47 7.98
N ALA A 64 7.22 -0.12 9.16
CA ALA A 64 6.74 0.47 10.40
C ALA A 64 7.82 0.26 11.45
N GLY A 65 8.61 1.31 11.70
CA GLY A 65 9.77 1.17 12.57
C GLY A 65 10.74 0.18 11.96
N GLU A 66 11.03 -0.90 12.69
CA GLU A 66 11.92 -1.94 12.18
C GLU A 66 11.17 -3.08 11.54
N ASN A 67 9.84 -3.02 11.52
CA ASN A 67 9.03 -4.09 10.95
C ASN A 67 8.77 -3.81 9.47
N ARG A 68 8.68 -4.88 8.70
CA ARG A 68 8.45 -4.75 7.28
C ARG A 68 7.51 -5.87 6.83
N GLY A 69 6.55 -5.52 6.00
CA GLY A 69 5.64 -6.49 5.41
C GLY A 69 5.41 -6.18 3.96
N VAL A 70 5.12 -7.21 3.17
CA VAL A 70 4.85 -7.05 1.75
C VAL A 70 3.59 -7.84 1.42
N GLN A 71 2.69 -7.22 0.67
CA GLN A 71 1.45 -7.85 0.25
C GLN A 71 1.30 -7.71 -1.25
N LYS A 72 0.87 -8.77 -1.92
CA LYS A 72 0.63 -8.75 -3.35
C LYS A 72 -0.76 -8.19 -3.63
N LEU A 73 -0.86 -7.33 -4.63
CA LEU A 73 -2.13 -6.78 -5.09
C LEU A 73 -2.29 -7.12 -6.56
N ILE A 74 -3.53 -7.40 -6.96
CA ILE A 74 -3.83 -7.62 -8.37
C ILE A 74 -4.79 -6.52 -8.79
N LEU A 75 -4.39 -5.75 -9.81
CA LEU A 75 -5.19 -4.68 -10.34
C LEU A 75 -5.81 -5.15 -11.65
N LEU A 76 -7.13 -5.14 -11.68
CA LEU A 76 -7.88 -5.52 -12.87
C LEU A 76 -8.73 -4.33 -13.29
N LYS A 77 -8.54 -3.90 -14.50
CA LYS A 77 -9.32 -2.79 -15.06
C LYS A 77 -10.20 -3.27 -16.17
#